data_9474b42667c1031900ee8ed5555075a5
#
_entry.id   9474b42667c1031900ee8ed5555075a5
#
_cell.length_a   1.000
_cell.length_b   1.000
_cell.length_c   1.000
_cell.angle_alpha   90.00
_cell.angle_beta   90.00
_cell.angle_gamma   90.00
#
_symmetry.space_group_name_H-M   'P 1'
#
loop_
_entity.id
_entity.type
_entity.pdbx_description
1 polymer ?
#
loop_
_entity_poly.entity_id
_entity_poly.type
_entity_poly.pdbx_seq_one_letter_code
_entity_poly.pdbx_strand_id
1 'polypeptide(L)'
;MRTIYRAGILTAALMVLVLGGCSGFDRGGEEMASAAGRGADARLGLDAGQGPNAVIKEGGQGKEGLEKKPEKIYSMQIGHSQPVDNPRHQSFLLFKKLLEEKTDGGIQVDIYPAGQLGSEASMLEQVCDGTIQGFRGGQLEIVPRMLVFSLPFLCEDRTQAERLVNSEFAREISMDSLKSGATILGIGDAGGFRQFSNSVRMIRRPEDLKGLKMRSNGMDTINKTLEALGAEVMIVPYNDLYMALKSGAIDGQENPWVNSSGMR
;
A
#
# COMPACT_ATOMS: atom_id res chain seq x y z
N MET A 1 2.27 -15.39 23.41
CA MET A 1 1.24 -14.61 22.66
C MET A 1 -0.11 -14.95 23.26
N ARG A 2 -0.61 -14.15 24.16
CA ARG A 2 -1.91 -14.38 24.81
C ARG A 2 -2.91 -13.33 24.31
N THR A 3 -3.95 -13.87 23.69
CA THR A 3 -5.30 -13.34 23.53
C THR A 3 -5.49 -12.09 22.69
N ILE A 4 -5.87 -12.32 21.44
CA ILE A 4 -6.43 -11.34 20.52
C ILE A 4 -7.91 -11.20 20.85
N TYR A 5 -8.33 -10.02 21.28
CA TYR A 5 -9.74 -9.66 21.36
C TYR A 5 -10.07 -8.61 20.30
N ARG A 6 -11.17 -8.85 19.60
CA ARG A 6 -11.79 -7.95 18.65
C ARG A 6 -12.42 -6.76 19.34
N ALA A 7 -11.61 -5.82 19.80
CA ALA A 7 -12.08 -4.43 19.84
C ALA A 7 -11.68 -3.86 18.46
N GLY A 8 -12.56 -4.01 17.50
CA GLY A 8 -12.26 -3.59 16.14
C GLY A 8 -12.20 -2.07 16.06
N ILE A 9 -11.01 -1.51 16.03
CA ILE A 9 -10.84 -0.22 15.36
C ILE A 9 -10.87 -0.54 13.89
N LEU A 10 -12.02 -0.30 13.26
CA LEU A 10 -12.22 -0.46 11.83
C LEU A 10 -11.61 0.75 11.09
N THR A 11 -10.29 0.91 11.16
CA THR A 11 -9.57 1.75 10.21
C THR A 11 -9.22 0.86 9.02
N ALA A 12 -9.78 1.14 7.86
CA ALA A 12 -9.26 0.56 6.62
C ALA A 12 -7.81 1.01 6.49
N ALA A 13 -6.86 0.09 6.58
CA ALA A 13 -5.48 0.41 6.31
C ALA A 13 -5.36 0.62 4.80
N LEU A 14 -5.38 1.87 4.40
CA LEU A 14 -5.29 2.30 3.02
C LEU A 14 -3.84 2.31 2.58
N MET A 15 -3.61 1.92 1.36
CA MET A 15 -2.30 1.81 0.77
C MET A 15 -2.25 2.58 -0.53
N VAL A 16 -1.26 3.43 -0.64
CA VAL A 16 -1.07 4.32 -1.79
C VAL A 16 0.15 3.85 -2.58
N LEU A 17 -0.02 3.68 -3.88
CA LEU A 17 1.08 3.59 -4.83
C LEU A 17 1.34 4.99 -5.36
N VAL A 18 2.51 5.53 -5.05
CA VAL A 18 2.93 6.88 -5.44
C VAL A 18 4.05 6.76 -6.46
N LEU A 19 3.95 7.50 -7.56
CA LEU A 19 5.01 7.64 -8.56
C LEU A 19 5.60 9.03 -8.52
N GLY A 20 6.93 9.13 -8.56
CA GLY A 20 7.66 10.37 -8.70
C GLY A 20 7.51 10.97 -10.09
N GLY A 21 7.25 12.27 -10.16
CA GLY A 21 7.28 13.01 -11.41
C GLY A 21 8.72 13.33 -11.80
N CYS A 22 9.23 12.80 -12.92
CA CYS A 22 10.44 13.33 -13.52
C CYS A 22 10.18 14.78 -13.97
N SER A 23 10.86 15.73 -13.36
CA SER A 23 10.94 17.12 -13.83
C SER A 23 11.73 17.18 -15.15
N GLY A 24 11.08 16.76 -16.25
CA GLY A 24 11.72 16.67 -17.58
C GLY A 24 10.78 16.20 -18.68
N PHE A 25 9.51 16.02 -18.38
CA PHE A 25 8.52 15.69 -19.39
C PHE A 25 7.90 16.99 -19.93
N ASP A 26 8.31 17.33 -21.15
CA ASP A 26 7.82 18.48 -21.89
C ASP A 26 6.30 18.36 -22.11
N ARG A 27 5.60 19.51 -22.10
CA ARG A 27 4.17 19.69 -22.11
C ARG A 27 3.47 18.95 -23.26
N GLY A 28 2.99 17.74 -23.00
CA GLY A 28 2.05 16.97 -23.81
C GLY A 28 0.93 16.39 -22.97
N GLY A 29 0.54 17.06 -21.89
CA GLY A 29 -0.31 16.53 -20.82
C GLY A 29 -1.81 16.49 -21.11
N GLU A 30 -2.29 16.90 -22.29
CA GLU A 30 -3.75 16.90 -22.55
C GLU A 30 -4.28 15.59 -23.18
N GLU A 31 -3.42 14.76 -23.79
CA GLU A 31 -3.89 13.52 -24.43
C GLU A 31 -3.94 12.29 -23.48
N MET A 32 -3.19 12.28 -22.38
CA MET A 32 -3.18 11.13 -21.46
C MET A 32 -4.36 11.11 -20.48
N ALA A 33 -4.99 12.25 -20.22
CA ALA A 33 -6.19 12.31 -19.36
C ALA A 33 -7.44 11.71 -20.05
N SER A 34 -7.47 11.67 -21.39
CA SER A 34 -8.57 11.09 -22.17
C SER A 34 -8.54 9.56 -22.28
N ALA A 35 -7.38 8.93 -22.06
CA ALA A 35 -7.25 7.47 -22.15
C ALA A 35 -7.63 6.73 -20.86
N ALA A 36 -7.63 7.40 -19.72
CA ALA A 36 -8.00 6.82 -18.42
C ALA A 36 -9.52 6.67 -18.21
N GLY A 37 -10.33 7.24 -19.09
CA GLY A 37 -11.80 7.29 -18.96
C GLY A 37 -12.58 6.21 -19.72
N ARG A 38 -11.94 5.32 -20.44
CA ARG A 38 -12.62 4.29 -21.24
C ARG A 38 -11.97 2.92 -21.03
N GLY A 39 -12.42 2.18 -20.01
CA GLY A 39 -11.95 0.81 -19.84
C GLY A 39 -12.19 0.19 -18.47
N ALA A 40 -13.35 0.39 -17.87
CA ALA A 40 -13.73 -0.28 -16.62
C ALA A 40 -15.07 -1.01 -16.77
N ASP A 41 -15.18 -1.90 -17.76
CA ASP A 41 -16.21 -2.93 -17.83
C ASP A 41 -15.57 -4.25 -18.25
N ALA A 42 -14.74 -4.79 -17.40
CA ALA A 42 -14.36 -6.20 -17.42
C ALA A 42 -14.76 -6.83 -16.09
N ARG A 43 -15.97 -7.37 -16.04
CA ARG A 43 -16.44 -8.27 -14.99
C ARG A 43 -15.55 -9.51 -15.01
N LEU A 44 -14.61 -9.60 -14.09
CA LEU A 44 -13.94 -10.84 -13.76
C LEU A 44 -14.87 -11.64 -12.85
N GLY A 45 -15.68 -12.51 -13.47
CA GLY A 45 -16.36 -13.59 -12.78
C GLY A 45 -15.31 -14.58 -12.29
N LEU A 46 -15.07 -14.62 -11.02
CA LEU A 46 -14.32 -15.68 -10.36
C LEU A 46 -15.30 -16.79 -10.01
N ASP A 47 -15.40 -17.77 -10.88
CA ASP A 47 -16.05 -19.06 -10.57
C ASP A 47 -15.02 -19.94 -9.85
N ALA A 48 -15.34 -20.31 -8.62
CA ALA A 48 -14.52 -21.19 -7.79
C ALA A 48 -14.91 -22.64 -8.06
N GLY A 49 -14.10 -23.38 -8.84
CA GLY A 49 -14.29 -24.82 -8.94
C GLY A 49 -13.47 -25.50 -10.03
N GLN A 50 -12.60 -26.36 -9.55
CA GLN A 50 -12.01 -27.52 -10.22
C GLN A 50 -10.58 -27.37 -10.79
N GLY A 51 -9.77 -28.30 -10.30
CA GLY A 51 -8.34 -28.51 -10.41
C GLY A 51 -7.78 -28.87 -11.80
N PRO A 52 -6.48 -29.29 -11.83
CA PRO A 52 -5.61 -29.10 -12.96
C PRO A 52 -5.72 -30.27 -13.98
N ASN A 53 -6.08 -29.97 -15.23
CA ASN A 53 -5.63 -30.69 -16.44
C ASN A 53 -6.37 -30.14 -17.67
N ALA A 54 -5.74 -29.18 -18.33
CA ALA A 54 -6.07 -28.86 -19.71
C ALA A 54 -4.79 -28.84 -20.54
N VAL A 55 -4.61 -29.88 -21.30
CA VAL A 55 -3.59 -30.00 -22.34
C VAL A 55 -3.83 -28.93 -23.39
N ILE A 56 -2.90 -28.03 -23.55
CA ILE A 56 -2.90 -27.06 -24.64
C ILE A 56 -2.36 -27.76 -25.88
N LYS A 57 -3.24 -27.96 -26.87
CA LYS A 57 -2.84 -28.39 -28.22
C LYS A 57 -2.17 -27.22 -28.92
N GLU A 58 -0.90 -27.45 -29.32
CA GLU A 58 -0.21 -26.60 -30.27
C GLU A 58 -0.92 -26.64 -31.61
N GLY A 59 -1.18 -25.49 -32.17
CA GLY A 59 -1.76 -25.33 -33.51
C GLY A 59 -1.36 -24.01 -34.13
N GLY A 60 -0.20 -23.97 -34.72
CA GLY A 60 0.13 -23.54 -36.05
C GLY A 60 0.05 -22.06 -36.42
N GLN A 61 1.20 -21.62 -36.82
CA GLN A 61 1.55 -20.69 -37.93
C GLN A 61 1.98 -19.28 -37.49
N GLY A 62 3.28 -19.07 -37.70
CA GLY A 62 4.04 -17.86 -37.52
C GLY A 62 3.48 -16.66 -38.27
N LYS A 63 3.42 -15.58 -37.52
CA LYS A 63 3.72 -14.26 -38.05
C LYS A 63 4.99 -13.82 -37.31
N GLU A 64 6.12 -13.84 -37.97
CA GLU A 64 7.29 -13.06 -37.62
C GLU A 64 6.86 -11.57 -37.65
N GLY A 65 6.26 -11.12 -36.56
CA GLY A 65 6.19 -9.72 -36.26
C GLY A 65 7.60 -9.31 -35.84
N LEU A 66 8.26 -8.47 -36.59
CA LEU A 66 9.43 -7.73 -36.14
C LEU A 66 9.12 -7.12 -34.79
N GLU A 67 9.61 -7.74 -33.69
CA GLU A 67 9.60 -7.15 -32.35
C GLU A 67 10.37 -5.83 -32.43
N LYS A 68 9.64 -4.74 -32.52
CA LYS A 68 10.22 -3.40 -32.52
C LYS A 68 10.70 -3.17 -31.08
N LYS A 69 11.97 -3.46 -30.80
CA LYS A 69 12.57 -3.09 -29.51
C LYS A 69 12.31 -1.62 -29.24
N PRO A 70 11.93 -1.26 -28.00
CA PRO A 70 11.69 0.14 -27.64
C PRO A 70 12.97 0.95 -27.90
N GLU A 71 12.80 2.11 -28.51
CA GLU A 71 13.89 3.02 -28.87
C GLU A 71 14.62 3.57 -27.64
N LYS A 72 13.93 3.58 -26.48
CA LYS A 72 14.45 4.01 -25.18
C LYS A 72 13.90 3.14 -24.07
N ILE A 73 14.77 2.69 -23.18
CA ILE A 73 14.40 1.94 -21.97
C ILE A 73 14.46 2.87 -20.77
N TYR A 74 13.38 2.88 -19.98
CA TYR A 74 13.31 3.58 -18.71
C TYR A 74 13.42 2.57 -17.57
N SER A 75 14.23 2.87 -16.55
CA SER A 75 14.29 2.10 -15.31
C SER A 75 13.38 2.72 -14.28
N MET A 76 12.64 1.89 -13.55
CA MET A 76 11.71 2.28 -12.52
C MET A 76 12.02 1.52 -11.23
N GLN A 77 12.50 2.22 -10.22
CA GLN A 77 12.77 1.68 -8.90
C GLN A 77 11.54 1.87 -7.99
N ILE A 78 11.04 0.77 -7.42
CA ILE A 78 9.88 0.78 -6.52
C ILE A 78 10.25 0.16 -5.19
N GLY A 79 10.00 0.89 -4.09
CA GLY A 79 10.25 0.40 -2.73
C GLY A 79 8.97 0.05 -1.96
N HIS A 80 9.11 -0.88 -1.02
CA HIS A 80 8.10 -1.15 0.01
C HIS A 80 8.70 -1.77 1.28
N SER A 81 8.03 -1.63 2.41
CA SER A 81 8.52 -2.08 3.73
C SER A 81 8.23 -3.56 4.04
N GLN A 82 7.43 -4.25 3.24
CA GLN A 82 6.97 -5.60 3.53
C GLN A 82 7.95 -6.68 3.05
N PRO A 83 8.04 -7.84 3.74
CA PRO A 83 8.87 -8.95 3.29
C PRO A 83 8.33 -9.60 2.02
N VAL A 84 9.14 -10.42 1.37
CA VAL A 84 8.84 -10.99 0.04
C VAL A 84 7.68 -12.00 0.04
N ASP A 85 7.39 -12.63 1.17
CA ASP A 85 6.25 -13.53 1.35
C ASP A 85 4.91 -12.82 1.59
N ASN A 86 4.94 -11.50 1.78
CA ASN A 86 3.73 -10.70 1.94
C ASN A 86 2.97 -10.57 0.61
N PRO A 87 1.64 -10.69 0.59
CA PRO A 87 0.82 -10.52 -0.62
C PRO A 87 1.06 -9.19 -1.37
N ARG A 88 1.51 -8.16 -0.66
CA ARG A 88 1.88 -6.88 -1.27
C ARG A 88 3.06 -7.02 -2.23
N HIS A 89 4.08 -7.78 -1.87
CA HIS A 89 5.21 -8.03 -2.77
C HIS A 89 4.73 -8.73 -4.04
N GLN A 90 3.85 -9.73 -3.91
CA GLN A 90 3.27 -10.44 -5.05
C GLN A 90 2.50 -9.51 -5.99
N SER A 91 1.80 -8.51 -5.44
CA SER A 91 1.11 -7.51 -6.27
C SER A 91 2.08 -6.63 -7.08
N PHE A 92 3.29 -6.39 -6.56
CA PHE A 92 4.34 -5.67 -7.32
C PHE A 92 4.99 -6.52 -8.40
N LEU A 93 5.17 -7.80 -8.14
CA LEU A 93 5.64 -8.72 -9.19
C LEU A 93 4.64 -8.76 -10.36
N LEU A 94 3.34 -8.76 -10.06
CA LEU A 94 2.30 -8.66 -11.08
C LEU A 94 2.34 -7.30 -11.79
N PHE A 95 2.47 -6.21 -11.06
CA PHE A 95 2.59 -4.86 -11.63
C PHE A 95 3.80 -4.76 -12.56
N LYS A 96 4.98 -5.22 -12.09
CA LYS A 96 6.20 -5.30 -12.91
C LYS A 96 5.94 -6.03 -14.20
N LYS A 97 5.43 -7.26 -14.12
CA LYS A 97 5.14 -8.10 -15.29
C LYS A 97 4.22 -7.37 -16.27
N LEU A 98 3.08 -6.85 -15.79
CA LEU A 98 2.11 -6.19 -16.66
C LEU A 98 2.64 -4.90 -17.29
N LEU A 99 3.46 -4.14 -16.56
CA LEU A 99 4.03 -2.89 -17.07
C LEU A 99 5.11 -3.17 -18.12
N GLU A 100 5.99 -4.11 -17.86
CA GLU A 100 7.03 -4.52 -18.80
C GLU A 100 6.42 -5.12 -20.09
N GLU A 101 5.38 -5.97 -19.96
CA GLU A 101 4.65 -6.52 -21.11
C GLU A 101 3.93 -5.41 -21.92
N LYS A 102 3.23 -4.50 -21.25
CA LYS A 102 2.46 -3.45 -21.93
C LYS A 102 3.31 -2.37 -22.60
N THR A 103 4.57 -2.27 -22.21
CA THR A 103 5.51 -1.31 -22.78
C THR A 103 6.53 -1.96 -23.70
N ASP A 104 6.33 -3.25 -24.06
CA ASP A 104 7.28 -4.05 -24.87
C ASP A 104 8.72 -3.95 -24.34
N GLY A 105 8.87 -3.91 -22.99
CA GLY A 105 10.17 -3.74 -22.32
C GLY A 105 10.70 -2.31 -22.30
N GLY A 106 9.90 -1.32 -22.72
CA GLY A 106 10.26 0.09 -22.68
C GLY A 106 10.37 0.66 -21.25
N ILE A 107 9.71 0.03 -20.28
CA ILE A 107 9.90 0.32 -18.86
C ILE A 107 10.33 -0.96 -18.16
N GLN A 108 11.46 -0.93 -17.46
CA GLN A 108 11.94 -2.02 -16.62
C GLN A 108 11.75 -1.65 -15.15
N VAL A 109 11.19 -2.58 -14.36
CA VAL A 109 10.85 -2.32 -12.95
C VAL A 109 11.75 -3.12 -12.03
N ASP A 110 12.44 -2.43 -11.12
CA ASP A 110 13.21 -3.03 -10.03
C ASP A 110 12.46 -2.85 -8.71
N ILE A 111 12.18 -3.96 -8.03
CA ILE A 111 11.40 -3.96 -6.78
C ILE A 111 12.33 -4.16 -5.60
N TYR A 112 12.27 -3.25 -4.63
CA TYR A 112 13.07 -3.26 -3.40
C TYR A 112 12.18 -3.53 -2.19
N PRO A 113 12.07 -4.80 -1.73
CA PRO A 113 11.24 -5.18 -0.59
C PRO A 113 11.91 -4.87 0.75
N ALA A 114 11.17 -5.13 1.84
CA ALA A 114 11.66 -5.13 3.22
C ALA A 114 12.40 -3.85 3.65
N GLY A 115 12.03 -2.70 3.07
CA GLY A 115 12.61 -1.41 3.41
C GLY A 115 14.06 -1.22 2.95
N GLN A 116 14.51 -1.92 1.91
CA GLN A 116 15.87 -1.79 1.36
C GLN A 116 16.20 -0.35 0.94
N LEU A 117 15.20 0.45 0.57
CA LEU A 117 15.36 1.86 0.21
C LEU A 117 15.08 2.81 1.38
N GLY A 118 14.89 2.29 2.60
CA GLY A 118 14.64 3.06 3.81
C GLY A 118 13.25 2.84 4.41
N SER A 119 12.87 3.71 5.36
CA SER A 119 11.54 3.71 5.96
C SER A 119 10.47 4.15 4.96
N GLU A 120 9.18 3.89 5.27
CA GLU A 120 8.07 4.35 4.40
C GLU A 120 8.07 5.88 4.23
N ALA A 121 8.36 6.64 5.28
CA ALA A 121 8.46 8.10 5.20
C ALA A 121 9.62 8.52 4.27
N SER A 122 10.81 7.90 4.43
CA SER A 122 11.96 8.20 3.58
C SER A 122 11.71 7.84 2.12
N MET A 123 11.08 6.68 1.84
CA MET A 123 10.73 6.30 0.47
C MET A 123 9.70 7.25 -0.17
N LEU A 124 8.76 7.78 0.61
CA LEU A 124 7.82 8.78 0.13
C LEU A 124 8.53 10.08 -0.26
N GLU A 125 9.45 10.57 0.57
CA GLU A 125 10.28 11.75 0.25
C GLU A 125 11.09 11.53 -1.03
N GLN A 126 11.73 10.36 -1.17
CA GLN A 126 12.50 9.99 -2.36
C GLN A 126 11.65 9.92 -3.64
N VAL A 127 10.37 9.57 -3.53
CA VAL A 127 9.44 9.64 -4.67
C VAL A 127 9.10 11.08 -5.01
N CYS A 128 8.87 11.94 -4.02
CA CYS A 128 8.54 13.34 -4.25
C CYS A 128 9.70 14.12 -4.88
N ASP A 129 10.95 13.78 -4.54
CA ASP A 129 12.15 14.41 -5.12
C ASP A 129 12.67 13.72 -6.39
N GLY A 130 12.06 12.56 -6.76
CA GLY A 130 12.39 11.82 -7.96
C GLY A 130 13.57 10.86 -7.85
N THR A 131 14.16 10.68 -6.67
CA THR A 131 15.27 9.75 -6.42
C THR A 131 14.87 8.31 -6.73
N ILE A 132 13.64 7.90 -6.36
CA ILE A 132 13.02 6.64 -6.78
C ILE A 132 11.71 6.93 -7.52
N GLN A 133 11.27 6.01 -8.37
CA GLN A 133 10.13 6.25 -9.24
C GLN A 133 8.81 5.78 -8.64
N GLY A 134 8.84 4.92 -7.62
CA GLY A 134 7.62 4.44 -7.02
C GLY A 134 7.78 3.96 -5.59
N PHE A 135 6.69 4.07 -4.85
CA PHE A 135 6.60 3.62 -3.48
C PHE A 135 5.19 3.10 -3.20
N ARG A 136 5.12 2.09 -2.36
CA ARG A 136 3.86 1.61 -1.81
C ARG A 136 3.93 1.51 -0.29
N GLY A 137 3.14 2.31 0.38
CA GLY A 137 3.09 2.36 1.84
C GLY A 137 1.76 2.87 2.39
N GLY A 138 1.72 3.00 3.70
CA GLY A 138 0.57 3.51 4.44
C GLY A 138 0.72 4.99 4.83
N GLN A 139 1.69 5.70 4.28
CA GLN A 139 1.90 7.12 4.55
C GLN A 139 0.95 7.96 3.70
N LEU A 140 -0.01 8.61 4.34
CA LEU A 140 -1.06 9.38 3.68
C LEU A 140 -0.84 10.90 3.78
N GLU A 141 0.17 11.33 4.51
CA GLU A 141 0.47 12.75 4.79
C GLU A 141 0.83 13.56 3.55
N ILE A 142 1.25 12.90 2.47
CA ILE A 142 1.50 13.56 1.18
C ILE A 142 0.26 14.34 0.69
N VAL A 143 -0.93 13.87 1.05
CA VAL A 143 -2.19 14.54 0.83
C VAL A 143 -2.94 14.62 2.15
N PRO A 144 -2.93 15.75 2.87
CA PRO A 144 -3.57 15.85 4.19
C PRO A 144 -5.04 15.41 4.21
N ARG A 145 -5.80 15.65 3.13
CA ARG A 145 -7.20 15.18 3.01
C ARG A 145 -7.32 13.65 3.04
N MET A 146 -6.27 12.91 2.63
CA MET A 146 -6.29 11.44 2.67
C MET A 146 -6.21 10.89 4.09
N LEU A 147 -5.81 11.68 5.07
CA LEU A 147 -5.85 11.26 6.48
C LEU A 147 -7.25 10.86 6.95
N VAL A 148 -8.30 11.28 6.25
CA VAL A 148 -9.67 10.82 6.50
C VAL A 148 -9.79 9.29 6.45
N PHE A 149 -9.05 8.63 5.56
CA PHE A 149 -9.07 7.17 5.45
C PHE A 149 -8.42 6.42 6.62
N SER A 150 -7.71 7.12 7.48
CA SER A 150 -7.10 6.56 8.69
C SER A 150 -7.93 6.79 9.95
N LEU A 151 -9.10 7.43 9.84
CA LEU A 151 -10.00 7.63 10.97
C LEU A 151 -10.56 6.30 11.48
N PRO A 152 -10.59 6.09 12.79
CA PRO A 152 -11.20 4.90 13.37
C PRO A 152 -12.72 4.88 13.09
N PHE A 153 -13.25 3.67 12.88
CA PHE A 153 -14.69 3.41 12.65
C PHE A 153 -15.28 4.08 11.39
N LEU A 154 -14.45 4.51 10.44
CA LEU A 154 -14.91 5.13 9.19
C LEU A 154 -15.77 4.17 8.35
N CYS A 155 -15.45 2.87 8.38
CA CYS A 155 -16.17 1.83 7.67
C CYS A 155 -16.56 0.70 8.62
N GLU A 156 -17.77 0.19 8.50
CA GLU A 156 -18.27 -0.92 9.32
C GLU A 156 -17.80 -2.28 8.80
N ASP A 157 -17.64 -2.39 7.48
CA ASP A 157 -17.26 -3.62 6.81
C ASP A 157 -16.32 -3.39 5.60
N ARG A 158 -15.81 -4.48 5.06
CA ARG A 158 -14.90 -4.45 3.91
C ARG A 158 -15.57 -3.88 2.66
N THR A 159 -16.84 -4.14 2.46
CA THR A 159 -17.57 -3.68 1.27
C THR A 159 -17.70 -2.15 1.28
N GLN A 160 -17.93 -1.55 2.44
CA GLN A 160 -17.92 -0.09 2.60
C GLN A 160 -16.54 0.49 2.34
N ALA A 161 -15.48 -0.14 2.88
CA ALA A 161 -14.11 0.29 2.65
C ALA A 161 -13.74 0.22 1.16
N GLU A 162 -14.08 -0.86 0.46
CA GLU A 162 -13.87 -1.03 -0.98
C GLU A 162 -14.65 0.02 -1.82
N ARG A 163 -15.89 0.32 -1.46
CA ARG A 163 -16.67 1.39 -2.10
C ARG A 163 -16.04 2.76 -1.88
N LEU A 164 -15.58 3.04 -0.67
CA LEU A 164 -14.96 4.32 -0.32
C LEU A 164 -13.69 4.56 -1.13
N VAL A 165 -12.76 3.58 -1.17
CA VAL A 165 -11.49 3.74 -1.89
C VAL A 165 -11.65 3.78 -3.43
N ASN A 166 -12.75 3.24 -3.95
CA ASN A 166 -13.09 3.29 -5.38
C ASN A 166 -14.05 4.45 -5.72
N SER A 167 -14.38 5.30 -4.76
CA SER A 167 -15.30 6.43 -4.97
C SER A 167 -14.67 7.57 -5.77
N GLU A 168 -15.51 8.44 -6.32
CA GLU A 168 -15.08 9.67 -6.96
C GLU A 168 -14.36 10.59 -5.95
N PHE A 169 -14.83 10.62 -4.70
CA PHE A 169 -14.17 11.33 -3.61
C PHE A 169 -12.72 10.90 -3.43
N ALA A 170 -12.45 9.58 -3.40
CA ALA A 170 -11.09 9.06 -3.28
C ALA A 170 -10.21 9.44 -4.47
N ARG A 171 -10.77 9.46 -5.68
CA ARG A 171 -10.07 9.90 -6.89
C ARG A 171 -9.77 11.40 -6.83
N GLU A 172 -10.76 12.22 -6.48
CA GLU A 172 -10.59 13.67 -6.35
C GLU A 172 -9.46 14.02 -5.40
N ILE A 173 -9.47 13.49 -4.18
CA ILE A 173 -8.42 13.82 -3.20
C ILE A 173 -7.06 13.23 -3.57
N SER A 174 -7.00 12.13 -4.32
CA SER A 174 -5.74 11.58 -4.83
C SER A 174 -5.03 12.54 -5.79
N MET A 175 -5.78 13.34 -6.54
CA MET A 175 -5.20 14.33 -7.44
C MET A 175 -4.46 15.47 -6.72
N ASP A 176 -4.73 15.68 -5.44
CA ASP A 176 -3.98 16.66 -4.64
C ASP A 176 -2.50 16.30 -4.49
N SER A 177 -2.13 15.02 -4.68
CA SER A 177 -0.74 14.55 -4.62
C SER A 177 0.15 15.18 -5.69
N LEU A 178 -0.42 15.60 -6.82
CA LEU A 178 0.32 16.28 -7.89
C LEU A 178 1.02 17.57 -7.40
N LYS A 179 0.45 18.24 -6.41
CA LYS A 179 1.05 19.43 -5.78
C LYS A 179 2.33 19.11 -5.01
N SER A 180 2.51 17.85 -4.62
CA SER A 180 3.67 17.37 -3.86
C SER A 180 4.74 16.69 -4.74
N GLY A 181 4.60 16.81 -6.07
CA GLY A 181 5.55 16.21 -7.01
C GLY A 181 5.38 14.70 -7.22
N ALA A 182 4.26 14.13 -6.76
CA ALA A 182 4.00 12.70 -6.87
C ALA A 182 2.58 12.43 -7.40
N THR A 183 2.37 11.27 -8.01
CA THR A 183 1.08 10.83 -8.52
C THR A 183 0.61 9.59 -7.78
N ILE A 184 -0.56 9.64 -7.17
CA ILE A 184 -1.22 8.46 -6.60
C ILE A 184 -1.91 7.69 -7.71
N LEU A 185 -1.39 6.51 -8.05
CA LEU A 185 -1.97 5.65 -9.09
C LEU A 185 -3.12 4.80 -8.61
N GLY A 186 -3.17 4.51 -7.33
CA GLY A 186 -4.22 3.66 -6.78
C GLY A 186 -4.20 3.61 -5.27
N ILE A 187 -5.37 3.36 -4.72
CA ILE A 187 -5.63 3.17 -3.32
C ILE A 187 -6.18 1.76 -3.15
N GLY A 188 -5.67 1.01 -2.19
CA GLY A 188 -6.09 -0.37 -1.98
C GLY A 188 -6.02 -0.82 -0.54
N ASP A 189 -6.52 -2.02 -0.29
CA ASP A 189 -6.47 -2.68 1.01
C ASP A 189 -5.02 -2.99 1.42
N ALA A 190 -4.67 -2.66 2.65
CA ALA A 190 -3.37 -2.91 3.24
C ALA A 190 -3.29 -4.22 4.06
N GLY A 191 -4.29 -5.09 3.93
CA GLY A 191 -4.36 -6.38 4.64
C GLY A 191 -5.49 -6.47 5.67
N GLY A 192 -6.55 -5.71 5.48
CA GLY A 192 -7.74 -5.68 6.30
C GLY A 192 -7.74 -4.60 7.39
N PHE A 193 -8.72 -4.69 8.27
CA PHE A 193 -8.86 -3.74 9.36
C PHE A 193 -7.73 -3.83 10.37
N ARG A 194 -7.34 -2.67 10.89
CA ARG A 194 -6.30 -2.56 11.92
C ARG A 194 -6.87 -2.99 13.27
N GLN A 195 -6.03 -3.61 14.07
CA GLN A 195 -6.39 -4.16 15.39
C GLN A 195 -5.26 -3.89 16.38
N PHE A 196 -5.61 -3.73 17.65
CA PHE A 196 -4.62 -3.64 18.71
C PHE A 196 -4.06 -5.02 19.07
N SER A 197 -2.76 -5.07 19.30
CA SER A 197 -2.11 -6.20 19.94
C SER A 197 -1.10 -5.69 20.98
N ASN A 198 -1.01 -6.34 22.15
CA ASN A 198 -0.03 -6.03 23.18
C ASN A 198 0.34 -7.27 24.00
N SER A 199 1.43 -7.18 24.76
CA SER A 199 1.93 -8.25 25.62
C SER A 199 1.57 -8.09 27.11
N VAL A 200 0.96 -6.95 27.48
CA VAL A 200 0.77 -6.58 28.91
C VAL A 200 -0.57 -7.05 29.44
N ARG A 201 -1.68 -6.73 28.75
CA ARG A 201 -3.03 -7.04 29.21
C ARG A 201 -4.03 -7.16 28.08
N MET A 202 -5.18 -7.76 28.40
CA MET A 202 -6.31 -7.84 27.48
C MET A 202 -6.98 -6.48 27.34
N ILE A 203 -7.23 -6.07 26.08
CA ILE A 203 -7.99 -4.85 25.75
C ILE A 203 -9.43 -5.25 25.45
N ARG A 204 -10.38 -4.82 26.27
CA ARG A 204 -11.82 -5.03 26.09
C ARG A 204 -12.59 -3.72 25.90
N ARG A 205 -12.02 -2.62 26.39
CA ARG A 205 -12.59 -1.27 26.38
C ARG A 205 -11.48 -0.24 26.24
N PRO A 206 -11.80 1.00 25.86
CA PRO A 206 -10.81 2.05 25.64
C PRO A 206 -9.85 2.27 26.82
N GLU A 207 -10.37 2.21 28.04
CA GLU A 207 -9.58 2.46 29.26
C GLU A 207 -8.45 1.44 29.47
N ASP A 208 -8.56 0.27 28.85
CA ASP A 208 -7.53 -0.76 28.95
C ASP A 208 -6.26 -0.39 28.16
N LEU A 209 -6.33 0.62 27.29
CA LEU A 209 -5.16 1.18 26.58
C LEU A 209 -4.36 2.18 27.42
N LYS A 210 -4.94 2.69 28.51
CA LYS A 210 -4.33 3.75 29.30
C LYS A 210 -2.93 3.35 29.82
N GLY A 211 -1.93 4.18 29.48
CA GLY A 211 -0.54 4.01 29.88
C GLY A 211 0.20 2.86 29.22
N LEU A 212 -0.38 2.19 28.20
CA LEU A 212 0.38 1.28 27.36
C LEU A 212 1.24 2.06 26.35
N LYS A 213 2.48 1.65 26.19
CA LYS A 213 3.38 2.15 25.15
C LYS A 213 2.98 1.53 23.82
N MET A 214 2.15 2.21 23.05
CA MET A 214 1.62 1.73 21.80
C MET A 214 2.37 2.33 20.61
N ARG A 215 2.85 1.45 19.74
CA ARG A 215 3.53 1.88 18.52
C ARG A 215 2.56 2.55 17.55
N SER A 216 3.02 3.66 16.99
CA SER A 216 2.46 4.30 15.80
C SER A 216 3.44 4.27 14.63
N ASN A 217 2.93 4.34 13.40
CA ASN A 217 3.75 4.55 12.20
C ASN A 217 4.13 6.03 11.95
N GLY A 218 3.70 6.93 12.84
CA GLY A 218 3.95 8.35 12.76
C GLY A 218 2.78 9.20 12.25
N MET A 219 1.75 8.57 11.67
CA MET A 219 0.58 9.30 11.17
C MET A 219 -0.15 10.05 12.29
N ASP A 220 -0.40 11.34 12.07
CA ASP A 220 -1.01 12.23 13.07
C ASP A 220 -2.39 11.75 13.56
N THR A 221 -3.22 11.24 12.66
CA THR A 221 -4.53 10.66 13.02
C THR A 221 -4.40 9.43 13.92
N ILE A 222 -3.39 8.59 13.69
CA ILE A 222 -3.12 7.41 14.53
C ILE A 222 -2.57 7.84 15.88
N ASN A 223 -1.64 8.81 15.90
CA ASN A 223 -1.08 9.35 17.13
C ASN A 223 -2.20 9.92 18.01
N LYS A 224 -3.03 10.81 17.47
CA LYS A 224 -4.15 11.42 18.19
C LYS A 224 -5.19 10.38 18.65
N THR A 225 -5.42 9.33 17.86
CA THR A 225 -6.33 8.25 18.27
C THR A 225 -5.78 7.50 19.49
N LEU A 226 -4.51 7.13 19.49
CA LEU A 226 -3.87 6.45 20.62
C LEU A 226 -3.82 7.32 21.87
N GLU A 227 -3.48 8.61 21.72
CA GLU A 227 -3.48 9.59 22.79
C GLU A 227 -4.89 9.77 23.41
N ALA A 228 -5.92 9.90 22.58
CA ALA A 228 -7.31 10.02 23.02
C ALA A 228 -7.78 8.77 23.79
N LEU A 229 -7.22 7.60 23.50
CA LEU A 229 -7.46 6.36 24.22
C LEU A 229 -6.58 6.21 25.47
N GLY A 230 -5.73 7.20 25.76
CA GLY A 230 -4.87 7.26 26.95
C GLY A 230 -3.59 6.43 26.83
N ALA A 231 -3.23 5.96 25.65
CA ALA A 231 -1.97 5.28 25.42
C ALA A 231 -0.78 6.27 25.35
N GLU A 232 0.42 5.78 25.66
CA GLU A 232 1.68 6.47 25.40
C GLU A 232 2.12 6.13 23.97
N VAL A 233 2.21 7.14 23.10
CA VAL A 233 2.52 6.94 21.68
C VAL A 233 4.02 6.85 21.45
N MET A 234 4.44 5.76 20.81
CA MET A 234 5.83 5.50 20.43
C MET A 234 5.93 5.41 18.91
N ILE A 235 6.55 6.40 18.27
CA ILE A 235 6.76 6.38 16.81
C ILE A 235 7.93 5.47 16.49
N VAL A 236 7.64 4.34 15.82
CA VAL A 236 8.65 3.35 15.42
C VAL A 236 8.40 2.92 13.98
N PRO A 237 9.41 3.02 13.09
CA PRO A 237 9.33 2.51 11.73
C PRO A 237 8.95 1.02 11.70
N TYR A 238 8.30 0.59 10.61
CA TYR A 238 7.85 -0.81 10.50
C TYR A 238 9.02 -1.80 10.59
N ASN A 239 10.16 -1.47 10.02
CA ASN A 239 11.35 -2.34 10.01
C ASN A 239 11.91 -2.59 11.42
N ASP A 240 11.75 -1.65 12.34
CA ASP A 240 12.24 -1.73 13.71
C ASP A 240 11.22 -2.31 14.69
N LEU A 241 9.97 -2.46 14.23
CA LEU A 241 8.83 -2.82 15.08
C LEU A 241 8.99 -4.16 15.79
N TYR A 242 9.48 -5.21 15.10
CA TYR A 242 9.72 -6.52 15.72
C TYR A 242 10.71 -6.43 16.88
N MET A 243 11.81 -5.73 16.68
CA MET A 243 12.83 -5.57 17.72
C MET A 243 12.36 -4.72 18.88
N ALA A 244 11.58 -3.67 18.63
CA ALA A 244 10.98 -2.85 19.67
C ALA A 244 9.99 -3.63 20.53
N LEU A 245 9.14 -4.48 19.92
CA LEU A 245 8.25 -5.40 20.65
C LEU A 245 9.02 -6.47 21.43
N LYS A 246 10.04 -7.06 20.80
CA LYS A 246 10.84 -8.13 21.40
C LYS A 246 11.65 -7.66 22.61
N SER A 247 12.19 -6.45 22.56
CA SER A 247 12.96 -5.85 23.64
C SER A 247 12.09 -5.28 24.77
N GLY A 248 10.77 -5.17 24.57
CA GLY A 248 9.87 -4.50 25.52
C GLY A 248 9.99 -2.98 25.53
N ALA A 249 10.63 -2.37 24.52
CA ALA A 249 10.65 -0.91 24.35
C ALA A 249 9.26 -0.34 24.12
N ILE A 250 8.38 -1.13 23.55
CA ILE A 250 6.95 -0.88 23.38
C ILE A 250 6.12 -2.07 23.87
N ASP A 251 4.93 -1.80 24.36
CA ASP A 251 4.02 -2.82 24.89
C ASP A 251 3.17 -3.46 23.79
N GLY A 252 2.89 -2.70 22.73
CA GLY A 252 1.99 -3.12 21.66
C GLY A 252 2.00 -2.26 20.42
N GLN A 253 1.09 -2.59 19.53
CA GLN A 253 0.91 -1.90 18.24
C GLN A 253 -0.55 -1.97 17.78
N GLU A 254 -0.87 -1.19 16.76
CA GLU A 254 -2.07 -1.34 15.95
C GLU A 254 -1.65 -1.61 14.49
N ASN A 255 -2.21 -2.64 13.88
CA ASN A 255 -1.90 -3.04 12.50
C ASN A 255 -2.95 -4.00 11.96
N PRO A 256 -3.08 -4.15 10.64
CA PRO A 256 -3.77 -5.28 10.04
C PRO A 256 -3.13 -6.60 10.46
N TRP A 257 -3.94 -7.64 10.61
CA TRP A 257 -3.46 -8.95 11.03
C TRP A 257 -2.36 -9.52 10.13
N VAL A 258 -2.50 -9.34 8.82
CA VAL A 258 -1.50 -9.81 7.83
C VAL A 258 -0.12 -9.21 8.09
N ASN A 259 -0.05 -7.94 8.48
CA ASN A 259 1.21 -7.30 8.80
C ASN A 259 1.78 -7.78 10.13
N SER A 260 0.92 -8.03 11.13
CA SER A 260 1.36 -8.52 12.44
C SER A 260 1.84 -9.96 12.41
N SER A 261 1.21 -10.82 11.61
CA SER A 261 1.57 -12.25 11.47
C SER A 261 2.84 -12.48 10.64
N GLY A 262 3.18 -11.56 9.75
CA GLY A 262 4.37 -11.62 8.91
C GLY A 262 5.67 -11.17 9.60
N MET A 263 5.59 -10.63 10.82
CA MET A 263 6.76 -10.27 11.62
C MET A 263 7.36 -11.52 12.28
N ARG A 264 8.46 -12.00 11.75
CA ARG A 264 9.21 -13.15 12.33
C ARG A 264 10.69 -12.83 12.40
#